data_dd3cd833211469d086b38fddd48e0d00
#
_entry.id   dd3cd833211469d086b38fddd48e0d00
#
_cell.length_a   1.000
_cell.length_b   1.000
_cell.length_c   1.000
_cell.angle_alpha   90.00
_cell.angle_beta   90.00
_cell.angle_gamma   90.00
#
_symmetry.space_group_name_H-M   'P 1'
#
loop_
_entity.id
_entity.type
_entity.pdbx_description
1 polymer ?
#
loop_
_entity_poly.entity_id
_entity_poly.type
_entity_poly.pdbx_seq_one_letter_code
_entity_poly.pdbx_strand_id
1 'polypeptide(L)'
;MGNENLPSEQTTGIAGSAPHTTVTQKISNNCNKHVTPAPAYAIGTVEYYYDPAKENSTAPWLSRHFDFLSRHSSCKHQVPLYYLGYGYKYINRFTKELHPKLSNAGQEWLIRARRFLQVYMEDGFKNNISSTEVVTKCLAYPKLTVTTTVDNTESLELVNKKFTAFAFNTHPPAYVDGGLSKLPLLDLIKISTPPDW
;
A
#
# COMPACT_ATOMS: atom_id res chain seq x y z
N MET A 1 -8.21 -52.91 6.23
CA MET A 1 -8.83 -51.58 6.30
C MET A 1 -7.82 -50.65 6.97
N GLY A 2 -7.00 -50.04 6.20
CA GLY A 2 -5.91 -49.13 6.65
C GLY A 2 -6.40 -47.70 6.65
N ASN A 3 -6.31 -47.04 7.78
CA ASN A 3 -6.46 -45.61 7.91
C ASN A 3 -5.14 -44.96 7.48
N GLU A 4 -5.12 -44.35 6.32
CA GLU A 4 -4.03 -43.47 5.95
C GLU A 4 -4.27 -42.07 6.60
N ASN A 5 -3.46 -41.78 7.61
CA ASN A 5 -3.32 -40.45 8.16
C ASN A 5 -2.58 -39.59 7.14
N LEU A 6 -3.28 -38.62 6.52
CA LEU A 6 -2.65 -37.53 5.79
C LEU A 6 -1.85 -36.67 6.78
N PRO A 7 -0.59 -36.32 6.44
CA PRO A 7 0.17 -35.41 7.26
C PRO A 7 -0.44 -34.00 7.12
N SER A 8 -0.69 -33.38 8.26
CA SER A 8 -1.07 -31.96 8.34
C SER A 8 0.03 -31.11 7.71
N GLU A 9 -0.29 -30.41 6.62
CA GLU A 9 0.58 -29.36 6.10
C GLU A 9 0.82 -28.33 7.21
N GLN A 10 2.03 -28.35 7.73
CA GLN A 10 2.57 -27.23 8.48
C GLN A 10 2.72 -26.08 7.49
N THR A 11 1.80 -25.14 7.52
CA THR A 11 2.00 -23.82 6.99
C THR A 11 3.21 -23.22 7.69
N THR A 12 4.37 -23.30 7.05
CA THR A 12 5.57 -22.59 7.46
C THR A 12 5.22 -21.09 7.42
N GLY A 13 4.97 -20.54 8.60
CA GLY A 13 4.75 -19.12 8.78
C GLY A 13 5.93 -18.36 8.17
N ILE A 14 5.62 -17.43 7.29
CA ILE A 14 6.60 -16.47 6.76
C ILE A 14 7.14 -15.70 7.97
N ALA A 15 8.29 -16.12 8.45
CA ALA A 15 9.02 -15.47 9.52
C ALA A 15 9.58 -14.13 8.96
N GLY A 16 8.86 -13.05 9.18
CA GLY A 16 9.31 -11.76 8.71
C GLY A 16 8.43 -10.62 9.21
N SER A 17 8.47 -10.34 10.46
CA SER A 17 8.18 -9.12 11.21
C SER A 17 7.35 -9.38 12.45
N ALA A 18 8.02 -9.51 13.55
CA ALA A 18 7.44 -9.66 14.88
C ALA A 18 6.44 -8.55 15.31
N PRO A 19 6.46 -7.31 14.79
CA PRO A 19 5.49 -6.29 15.19
C PRO A 19 4.08 -6.49 14.62
N HIS A 20 3.93 -7.16 13.46
CA HIS A 20 2.63 -7.23 12.78
C HIS A 20 1.66 -8.23 13.41
N THR A 21 2.15 -9.32 13.96
CA THR A 21 1.31 -10.36 14.58
C THR A 21 0.61 -9.90 15.85
N THR A 22 1.26 -9.04 16.63
CA THR A 22 0.71 -8.54 17.91
C THR A 22 -0.39 -7.49 17.71
N VAL A 23 -0.33 -6.74 16.61
CA VAL A 23 -1.32 -5.71 16.28
C VAL A 23 -2.61 -6.34 15.76
N THR A 24 -2.51 -7.40 14.96
CA THR A 24 -3.66 -8.08 14.36
C THR A 24 -4.59 -8.69 15.41
N GLN A 25 -4.08 -9.16 16.53
CA GLN A 25 -4.89 -9.73 17.60
C GLN A 25 -5.73 -8.71 18.40
N LYS A 26 -5.33 -7.44 18.44
CA LYS A 26 -6.09 -6.37 19.13
C LYS A 26 -7.18 -5.71 18.28
N ILE A 27 -7.22 -6.01 17.00
CA ILE A 27 -8.05 -5.32 16.00
C ILE A 27 -9.51 -5.82 15.99
N SER A 28 -9.78 -7.04 16.42
CA SER A 28 -11.06 -7.72 16.21
C SER A 28 -12.29 -7.04 16.85
N ASN A 29 -12.11 -6.11 17.77
CA ASN A 29 -13.22 -5.51 18.52
C ASN A 29 -13.77 -4.19 17.95
N ASN A 30 -13.16 -3.59 16.91
CA ASN A 30 -13.55 -2.29 16.36
C ASN A 30 -13.74 -2.26 14.84
N CYS A 31 -14.05 -3.39 14.23
CA CYS A 31 -14.09 -3.53 12.76
C CYS A 31 -15.46 -3.28 12.11
N ASN A 32 -16.42 -2.65 12.78
CA ASN A 32 -17.79 -2.57 12.25
C ASN A 32 -17.93 -1.76 10.96
N LYS A 33 -17.15 -0.69 10.82
CA LYS A 33 -17.21 0.21 9.67
C LYS A 33 -15.87 0.48 9.02
N HIS A 34 -14.78 0.25 9.73
CA HIS A 34 -13.43 0.57 9.28
C HIS A 34 -12.47 -0.56 9.58
N VAL A 35 -11.52 -0.76 8.68
CA VAL A 35 -10.31 -1.54 8.98
C VAL A 35 -9.44 -0.69 9.90
N THR A 36 -8.88 -1.29 10.95
CA THR A 36 -7.98 -0.58 11.84
C THR A 36 -6.76 -0.07 11.06
N PRO A 37 -6.41 1.22 11.16
CA PRO A 37 -5.22 1.76 10.54
C PRO A 37 -3.95 1.05 11.00
N ALA A 38 -2.89 1.11 10.20
CA ALA A 38 -1.58 0.66 10.63
C ALA A 38 -1.15 1.37 11.92
N PRO A 39 -0.36 0.71 12.78
CA PRO A 39 0.15 1.33 14.00
C PRO A 39 0.91 2.62 13.68
N ALA A 40 0.72 3.65 14.49
CA ALA A 40 1.34 4.95 14.28
C ALA A 40 2.88 4.87 14.19
N TYR A 41 3.52 3.95 14.92
CA TYR A 41 4.96 3.73 14.87
C TYR A 41 5.45 3.12 13.56
N ALA A 42 4.58 2.42 12.81
CA ALA A 42 4.93 1.82 11.53
C ALA A 42 4.76 2.80 10.37
N ILE A 43 3.79 3.73 10.50
CA ILE A 43 3.47 4.68 9.43
C ILE A 43 4.68 5.59 9.15
N GLY A 44 5.10 5.60 7.89
CA GLY A 44 6.23 6.41 7.43
C GLY A 44 7.61 5.75 7.59
N THR A 45 7.71 4.59 8.24
CA THR A 45 8.99 3.87 8.34
C THR A 45 9.32 3.18 7.01
N VAL A 46 10.62 3.07 6.71
CA VAL A 46 11.09 2.39 5.49
C VAL A 46 10.79 0.90 5.57
N GLU A 47 10.95 0.31 6.75
CA GLU A 47 10.74 -1.11 7.01
C GLU A 47 9.32 -1.55 6.72
N TYR A 48 8.34 -0.70 7.00
CA TYR A 48 6.93 -1.00 6.76
C TYR A 48 6.55 -0.88 5.29
N TYR A 49 7.04 0.16 4.61
CA TYR A 49 6.67 0.43 3.22
C TYR A 49 7.61 -0.21 2.21
N TYR A 50 8.89 -0.25 2.50
CA TYR A 50 9.90 -0.86 1.65
C TYR A 50 11.25 -0.90 2.35
N ASP A 51 11.80 -2.06 2.56
CA ASP A 51 13.15 -2.23 3.08
C ASP A 51 14.01 -2.96 2.05
N PRO A 52 14.82 -2.22 1.29
CA PRO A 52 15.74 -2.82 0.31
C PRO A 52 16.88 -3.61 0.98
N ALA A 53 17.19 -3.32 2.25
CA ALA A 53 18.28 -3.97 2.96
C ALA A 53 17.90 -5.35 3.54
N LYS A 54 16.63 -5.70 3.57
CA LYS A 54 16.18 -7.03 3.99
C LYS A 54 16.28 -8.04 2.84
N GLU A 55 17.50 -8.30 2.42
CA GLU A 55 17.83 -9.25 1.34
C GLU A 55 17.25 -10.65 1.53
N ASN A 56 16.95 -11.05 2.76
CA ASN A 56 16.43 -12.36 3.12
C ASN A 56 14.90 -12.47 3.09
N SER A 57 14.18 -11.41 2.80
CA SER A 57 12.72 -11.46 2.67
C SER A 57 12.33 -11.63 1.21
N THR A 58 11.46 -12.59 0.94
CA THR A 58 11.06 -12.98 -0.42
C THR A 58 10.40 -11.83 -1.20
N ALA A 59 9.84 -10.82 -0.52
CA ALA A 59 9.22 -9.66 -1.14
C ALA A 59 9.03 -8.49 -0.13
N PRO A 60 10.12 -7.84 0.32
CA PRO A 60 10.04 -6.77 1.33
C PRO A 60 9.17 -5.59 0.88
N TRP A 61 9.11 -5.33 -0.42
CA TRP A 61 8.26 -4.29 -1.01
C TRP A 61 6.76 -4.55 -0.91
N LEU A 62 6.35 -5.73 -0.47
CA LEU A 62 4.95 -6.10 -0.28
C LEU A 62 4.50 -6.07 1.18
N SER A 63 5.37 -5.75 2.13
CA SER A 63 5.05 -5.85 3.57
C SER A 63 3.79 -5.06 3.95
N ARG A 64 3.69 -3.80 3.57
CA ARG A 64 2.50 -2.99 3.81
C ARG A 64 1.28 -3.50 3.05
N HIS A 65 1.46 -4.01 1.82
CA HIS A 65 0.39 -4.58 1.02
C HIS A 65 -0.25 -5.79 1.74
N PHE A 66 0.56 -6.73 2.20
CA PHE A 66 0.07 -7.89 2.94
C PHE A 66 -0.53 -7.53 4.30
N ASP A 67 0.05 -6.58 5.01
CA ASP A 67 -0.52 -6.06 6.25
C ASP A 67 -1.92 -5.49 6.02
N PHE A 68 -2.12 -4.71 4.97
CA PHE A 68 -3.43 -4.18 4.60
C PHE A 68 -4.45 -5.29 4.29
N LEU A 69 -4.07 -6.31 3.51
CA LEU A 69 -4.91 -7.46 3.25
C LEU A 69 -5.26 -8.22 4.53
N SER A 70 -4.28 -8.43 5.40
CA SER A 70 -4.46 -9.11 6.69
C SER A 70 -5.44 -8.36 7.60
N ARG A 71 -5.32 -7.03 7.67
CA ARG A 71 -6.25 -6.19 8.46
C ARG A 71 -7.69 -6.32 7.96
N HIS A 72 -7.92 -6.32 6.63
CA HIS A 72 -9.24 -6.55 6.05
C HIS A 72 -9.79 -7.94 6.38
N SER A 73 -8.97 -8.98 6.19
CA SER A 73 -9.36 -10.35 6.50
C SER A 73 -9.70 -10.54 7.98
N SER A 74 -8.92 -9.95 8.88
CA SER A 74 -9.16 -10.01 10.33
C SER A 74 -10.48 -9.33 10.72
N CYS A 75 -10.88 -8.30 10.00
CA CYS A 75 -12.14 -7.60 10.15
C CYS A 75 -13.30 -8.28 9.41
N LYS A 76 -13.06 -9.35 8.67
CA LYS A 76 -14.02 -10.00 7.77
C LYS A 76 -14.58 -9.05 6.70
N HIS A 77 -13.82 -8.03 6.36
CA HIS A 77 -14.16 -7.09 5.29
C HIS A 77 -13.64 -7.60 3.95
N GLN A 78 -14.39 -7.31 2.90
CA GLN A 78 -13.91 -7.56 1.55
C GLN A 78 -12.73 -6.63 1.26
N VAL A 79 -11.63 -7.21 0.80
CA VAL A 79 -10.48 -6.42 0.37
C VAL A 79 -10.84 -5.62 -0.89
N PRO A 80 -10.51 -4.33 -0.96
CA PRO A 80 -10.74 -3.53 -2.16
C PRO A 80 -10.09 -4.14 -3.40
N LEU A 81 -10.86 -4.24 -4.50
CA LEU A 81 -10.41 -4.86 -5.75
C LEU A 81 -9.18 -4.16 -6.34
N TYR A 82 -9.02 -2.87 -6.11
CA TYR A 82 -7.82 -2.12 -6.47
C TYR A 82 -6.54 -2.78 -5.92
N TYR A 83 -6.55 -3.24 -4.67
CA TYR A 83 -5.38 -3.87 -4.05
C TYR A 83 -5.04 -5.22 -4.66
N LEU A 84 -6.06 -6.04 -4.96
CA LEU A 84 -5.85 -7.38 -5.50
C LEU A 84 -5.41 -7.36 -6.96
N GLY A 85 -6.14 -6.63 -7.79
CA GLY A 85 -5.87 -6.61 -9.23
C GLY A 85 -4.75 -5.62 -9.60
N TYR A 86 -4.96 -4.36 -9.28
CA TYR A 86 -4.07 -3.29 -9.70
C TYR A 86 -2.83 -3.17 -8.80
N GLY A 87 -3.01 -2.99 -7.51
CA GLY A 87 -1.92 -2.71 -6.57
C GLY A 87 -0.84 -3.80 -6.58
N TYR A 88 -1.23 -5.06 -6.42
CA TYR A 88 -0.30 -6.18 -6.44
C TYR A 88 0.47 -6.29 -7.77
N LYS A 89 -0.26 -6.21 -8.90
CA LYS A 89 0.33 -6.28 -10.24
C LYS A 89 1.41 -5.19 -10.41
N TYR A 90 1.07 -3.93 -10.13
CA TYR A 90 1.97 -2.81 -10.42
C TYR A 90 3.11 -2.68 -9.42
N ILE A 91 2.92 -3.03 -8.14
CA ILE A 91 4.04 -3.11 -7.21
C ILE A 91 5.10 -4.09 -7.71
N ASN A 92 4.70 -5.30 -8.11
CA ASN A 92 5.63 -6.30 -8.63
C ASN A 92 6.28 -5.85 -9.95
N ARG A 93 5.49 -5.33 -10.87
CA ARG A 93 5.96 -4.89 -12.17
C ARG A 93 6.97 -3.74 -12.06
N PHE A 94 6.65 -2.73 -11.30
CA PHE A 94 7.55 -1.60 -11.10
C PHE A 94 8.83 -2.00 -10.36
N THR A 95 8.76 -2.96 -9.46
CA THR A 95 9.96 -3.44 -8.75
C THR A 95 10.83 -4.33 -9.61
N LYS A 96 10.23 -5.28 -10.35
CA LYS A 96 10.98 -6.29 -11.08
C LYS A 96 11.35 -5.86 -12.50
N GLU A 97 10.51 -5.06 -13.16
CA GLU A 97 10.68 -4.74 -14.57
C GLU A 97 11.12 -3.30 -14.82
N LEU A 98 10.58 -2.32 -14.07
CA LEU A 98 10.92 -0.91 -14.27
C LEU A 98 12.17 -0.51 -13.49
N HIS A 99 12.23 -0.82 -12.20
CA HIS A 99 13.35 -0.44 -11.33
C HIS A 99 14.74 -0.74 -11.94
N PRO A 100 15.01 -1.95 -12.48
CA PRO A 100 16.32 -2.25 -13.06
C PRO A 100 16.67 -1.44 -14.32
N LYS A 101 15.67 -0.85 -14.98
CA LYS A 101 15.85 -0.07 -16.20
C LYS A 101 16.09 1.42 -15.96
N LEU A 102 15.85 1.88 -14.74
CA LEU A 102 16.00 3.28 -14.34
C LEU A 102 17.46 3.59 -13.97
N SER A 103 17.83 4.86 -14.08
CA SER A 103 19.04 5.37 -13.46
C SER A 103 18.97 5.27 -11.93
N ASN A 104 20.09 5.46 -11.23
CA ASN A 104 20.09 5.49 -9.76
C ASN A 104 19.08 6.50 -9.21
N ALA A 105 18.98 7.70 -9.81
CA ALA A 105 18.01 8.71 -9.42
C ALA A 105 16.56 8.25 -9.62
N GLY A 106 16.30 7.54 -10.73
CA GLY A 106 14.99 6.95 -11.01
C GLY A 106 14.64 5.80 -10.07
N GLN A 107 15.61 4.96 -9.72
CA GLN A 107 15.43 3.88 -8.75
C GLN A 107 15.08 4.42 -7.35
N GLU A 108 15.81 5.42 -6.88
CA GLU A 108 15.52 6.10 -5.62
C GLU A 108 14.16 6.81 -5.63
N TRP A 109 13.82 7.44 -6.76
CA TRP A 109 12.49 8.04 -6.93
C TRP A 109 11.40 6.99 -6.78
N LEU A 110 11.53 5.84 -7.43
CA LEU A 110 10.51 4.79 -7.38
C LEU A 110 10.26 4.29 -5.95
N ILE A 111 11.31 4.17 -5.14
CA ILE A 111 11.21 3.82 -3.72
C ILE A 111 10.46 4.90 -2.95
N ARG A 112 10.84 6.19 -3.13
CA ARG A 112 10.19 7.33 -2.46
C ARG A 112 8.73 7.47 -2.89
N ALA A 113 8.43 7.38 -4.18
CA ALA A 113 7.06 7.47 -4.69
C ALA A 113 6.17 6.38 -4.11
N ARG A 114 6.65 5.13 -4.06
CA ARG A 114 5.94 4.01 -3.41
C ARG A 114 5.67 4.31 -1.94
N ARG A 115 6.67 4.82 -1.21
CA ARG A 115 6.50 5.19 0.19
C ARG A 115 5.39 6.24 0.34
N PHE A 116 5.41 7.31 -0.44
CA PHE A 116 4.38 8.34 -0.39
C PHE A 116 2.99 7.82 -0.74
N LEU A 117 2.86 6.96 -1.76
CA LEU A 117 1.59 6.30 -2.07
C LEU A 117 1.01 5.57 -0.85
N GLN A 118 1.84 4.82 -0.15
CA GLN A 118 1.41 4.04 1.01
C GLN A 118 1.11 4.92 2.23
N VAL A 119 1.92 5.96 2.47
CA VAL A 119 1.67 6.94 3.52
C VAL A 119 0.33 7.64 3.29
N TYR A 120 0.08 8.15 2.09
CA TYR A 120 -1.16 8.84 1.77
C TYR A 120 -2.39 7.93 1.88
N MET A 121 -2.24 6.65 1.53
CA MET A 121 -3.30 5.67 1.72
C MET A 121 -3.63 5.45 3.20
N GLU A 122 -2.62 5.27 4.06
CA GLU A 122 -2.83 5.08 5.51
C GLU A 122 -3.38 6.35 6.18
N ASP A 123 -2.87 7.52 5.80
CA ASP A 123 -3.39 8.79 6.29
C ASP A 123 -4.85 9.01 5.86
N GLY A 124 -5.21 8.60 4.65
CA GLY A 124 -6.58 8.63 4.17
C GLY A 124 -7.51 7.77 4.99
N PHE A 125 -7.13 6.53 5.30
CA PHE A 125 -7.93 5.65 6.17
C PHE A 125 -8.09 6.23 7.57
N LYS A 126 -7.01 6.70 8.16
CA LYS A 126 -7.02 7.33 9.48
C LYS A 126 -7.95 8.55 9.52
N ASN A 127 -7.89 9.40 8.51
CA ASN A 127 -8.72 10.59 8.44
C ASN A 127 -10.19 10.26 8.17
N ASN A 128 -10.48 9.22 7.39
CA ASN A 128 -11.84 8.79 7.08
C ASN A 128 -12.59 8.22 8.31
N ILE A 129 -11.90 7.73 9.32
CA ILE A 129 -12.54 7.27 10.57
C ILE A 129 -13.34 8.38 11.23
N SER A 130 -12.92 9.63 11.11
CA SER A 130 -13.52 10.81 11.75
C SER A 130 -14.13 11.82 10.78
N SER A 131 -14.06 11.58 9.47
CA SER A 131 -14.48 12.55 8.45
C SER A 131 -15.11 11.88 7.23
N THR A 132 -16.01 12.60 6.58
CA THR A 132 -16.58 12.25 5.27
C THR A 132 -15.70 12.67 4.09
N GLU A 133 -14.62 13.38 4.37
CA GLU A 133 -13.69 13.83 3.35
C GLU A 133 -12.29 13.30 3.62
N VAL A 134 -11.66 12.80 2.58
CA VAL A 134 -10.25 12.39 2.59
C VAL A 134 -9.47 13.35 1.72
N VAL A 135 -8.59 14.12 2.34
CA VAL A 135 -7.80 15.15 1.68
C VAL A 135 -6.35 14.69 1.54
N THR A 136 -5.88 14.60 0.31
CA THR A 136 -4.47 14.32 0.00
C THR A 136 -3.80 15.59 -0.48
N LYS A 137 -2.77 16.05 0.23
CA LYS A 137 -1.99 17.25 -0.10
C LYS A 137 -0.58 16.88 -0.53
N CYS A 138 -0.14 17.43 -1.65
CA CYS A 138 1.26 17.37 -2.05
C CYS A 138 2.10 18.26 -1.12
N LEU A 139 3.18 17.70 -0.57
CA LEU A 139 4.09 18.45 0.32
C LEU A 139 4.93 19.46 -0.46
N ALA A 140 5.44 19.06 -1.64
CA ALA A 140 6.24 19.93 -2.51
C ALA A 140 5.41 21.05 -3.16
N TYR A 141 4.12 20.79 -3.41
CA TYR A 141 3.20 21.74 -4.04
C TYR A 141 1.86 21.74 -3.30
N PRO A 142 1.71 22.49 -2.20
CA PRO A 142 0.50 22.48 -1.37
C PRO A 142 -0.80 22.86 -2.10
N LYS A 143 -0.70 23.51 -3.26
CA LYS A 143 -1.85 23.79 -4.13
C LYS A 143 -2.38 22.54 -4.84
N LEU A 144 -1.56 21.51 -4.98
CA LEU A 144 -1.98 20.19 -5.49
C LEU A 144 -2.64 19.42 -4.34
N THR A 145 -3.92 19.65 -4.19
CA THR A 145 -4.76 19.02 -3.16
C THR A 145 -5.88 18.29 -3.85
N VAL A 146 -6.10 17.04 -3.46
CA VAL A 146 -7.18 16.20 -3.97
C VAL A 146 -8.07 15.79 -2.82
N THR A 147 -9.38 15.99 -2.98
CA THR A 147 -10.40 15.61 -1.99
C THR A 147 -11.24 14.47 -2.55
N THR A 148 -11.42 13.43 -1.76
CA THR A 148 -12.37 12.34 -2.02
C THR A 148 -13.46 12.40 -0.96
N THR A 149 -14.71 12.56 -1.38
CA THR A 149 -15.87 12.57 -0.49
C THR A 149 -16.40 11.16 -0.32
N VAL A 150 -16.68 10.79 0.92
CA VAL A 150 -17.26 9.50 1.33
C VAL A 150 -18.56 9.77 2.09
N ASP A 151 -19.58 8.95 1.86
CA ASP A 151 -20.85 9.13 2.57
C ASP A 151 -20.71 8.81 4.06
N ASN A 152 -21.50 9.46 4.89
CA ASN A 152 -21.45 9.35 6.36
C ASN A 152 -21.68 7.91 6.90
N THR A 153 -22.27 7.04 6.10
CA THR A 153 -22.68 5.68 6.51
C THR A 153 -21.70 4.60 6.08
N GLU A 154 -20.72 4.94 5.22
CA GLU A 154 -19.84 3.98 4.60
C GLU A 154 -18.38 4.40 4.80
N SER A 155 -17.51 3.43 5.02
CA SER A 155 -16.09 3.71 5.04
C SER A 155 -15.48 3.61 3.65
N LEU A 156 -14.43 4.41 3.42
CA LEU A 156 -13.74 4.52 2.14
C LEU A 156 -13.34 3.16 1.57
N GLU A 157 -12.76 2.30 2.39
CA GLU A 157 -12.23 0.99 1.98
C GLU A 157 -13.31 -0.04 1.68
N LEU A 158 -14.57 0.19 2.08
CA LEU A 158 -15.69 -0.72 1.82
C LEU A 158 -16.39 -0.41 0.50
N VAL A 159 -16.13 0.74 -0.10
CA VAL A 159 -16.77 1.20 -1.35
C VAL A 159 -15.76 1.18 -2.49
N ASN A 160 -15.66 0.07 -3.22
CA ASN A 160 -14.65 -0.15 -4.27
C ASN A 160 -14.46 1.04 -5.22
N LYS A 161 -15.55 1.66 -5.71
CA LYS A 161 -15.45 2.79 -6.64
C LYS A 161 -14.78 4.01 -5.98
N LYS A 162 -15.16 4.35 -4.76
CA LYS A 162 -14.59 5.49 -4.02
C LYS A 162 -13.16 5.19 -3.60
N PHE A 163 -12.90 3.97 -3.14
CA PHE A 163 -11.56 3.54 -2.82
C PHE A 163 -10.62 3.63 -4.02
N THR A 164 -11.06 3.14 -5.18
CA THR A 164 -10.27 3.20 -6.42
C THR A 164 -9.98 4.64 -6.81
N ALA A 165 -10.98 5.52 -6.78
CA ALA A 165 -10.79 6.95 -7.05
C ALA A 165 -9.80 7.59 -6.07
N PHE A 166 -9.95 7.34 -4.79
CA PHE A 166 -9.02 7.80 -3.76
C PHE A 166 -7.60 7.30 -4.00
N ALA A 167 -7.44 6.01 -4.26
CA ALA A 167 -6.14 5.41 -4.50
C ALA A 167 -5.43 6.07 -5.71
N PHE A 168 -6.13 6.26 -6.83
CA PHE A 168 -5.57 6.97 -7.97
C PHE A 168 -5.28 8.45 -7.69
N ASN A 169 -6.10 9.11 -6.88
CA ASN A 169 -5.89 10.49 -6.48
C ASN A 169 -4.62 10.70 -5.62
N THR A 170 -4.11 9.66 -4.98
CA THR A 170 -2.83 9.72 -4.26
C THR A 170 -1.61 9.72 -5.18
N HIS A 171 -1.74 9.28 -6.45
CA HIS A 171 -0.59 9.10 -7.35
C HIS A 171 0.10 10.42 -7.72
N PRO A 172 -0.60 11.46 -8.22
CA PRO A 172 0.07 12.71 -8.59
C PRO A 172 0.87 13.33 -7.43
N PRO A 173 0.30 13.54 -6.23
CA PRO A 173 1.07 14.09 -5.12
C PRO A 173 2.21 13.18 -4.68
N ALA A 174 2.02 11.84 -4.65
CA ALA A 174 3.08 10.91 -4.27
C ALA A 174 4.26 10.91 -5.24
N TYR A 175 4.00 11.02 -6.54
CA TYR A 175 5.06 11.07 -7.55
C TYR A 175 5.84 12.35 -7.48
N VAL A 176 5.16 13.48 -7.30
CA VAL A 176 5.80 14.80 -7.16
C VAL A 176 6.62 14.87 -5.88
N ASP A 177 6.08 14.45 -4.74
CA ASP A 177 6.80 14.41 -3.46
C ASP A 177 7.95 13.40 -3.47
N GLY A 178 7.84 12.33 -4.26
CA GLY A 178 8.93 11.43 -4.57
C GLY A 178 10.07 12.08 -5.35
N GLY A 179 9.83 13.24 -6.00
CA GLY A 179 10.83 13.99 -6.76
C GLY A 179 10.77 13.76 -8.26
N LEU A 180 9.60 13.41 -8.83
CA LEU A 180 9.42 13.16 -10.27
C LEU A 180 10.00 14.27 -11.16
N SER A 181 9.79 15.53 -10.78
CA SER A 181 10.25 16.71 -11.56
C SER A 181 11.76 16.88 -11.63
N LYS A 182 12.51 16.13 -10.84
CA LYS A 182 13.99 16.18 -10.79
C LYS A 182 14.65 15.03 -11.56
N LEU A 183 13.87 14.16 -12.16
CA LEU A 183 14.39 13.00 -12.87
C LEU A 183 14.99 13.35 -14.24
N PRO A 184 16.00 12.59 -14.69
CA PRO A 184 16.47 12.63 -16.06
C PRO A 184 15.34 12.34 -17.06
N LEU A 185 15.38 13.00 -18.22
CA LEU A 185 14.35 12.82 -19.26
C LEU A 185 14.14 11.35 -19.67
N LEU A 186 15.22 10.58 -19.76
CA LEU A 186 15.12 9.16 -20.11
C LEU A 186 14.35 8.34 -19.06
N ASP A 187 14.48 8.67 -17.77
CA ASP A 187 13.71 8.03 -16.73
C ASP A 187 12.23 8.44 -16.80
N LEU A 188 11.95 9.72 -17.05
CA LEU A 188 10.58 10.20 -17.25
C LEU A 188 9.89 9.47 -18.41
N ILE A 189 10.59 9.26 -19.54
CA ILE A 189 10.07 8.48 -20.67
C ILE A 189 9.77 7.04 -20.24
N LYS A 190 10.70 6.36 -19.56
CA LYS A 190 10.50 4.98 -19.10
C LYS A 190 9.36 4.84 -18.10
N ILE A 191 9.15 5.83 -17.24
CA ILE A 191 8.08 5.87 -16.26
C ILE A 191 6.72 6.11 -16.93
N SER A 192 6.67 6.97 -17.95
CA SER A 192 5.43 7.32 -18.65
C SER A 192 5.03 6.34 -19.74
N THR A 193 5.92 5.45 -20.14
CA THR A 193 5.67 4.40 -21.14
C THR A 193 5.80 3.00 -20.55
N PRO A 194 5.10 2.66 -19.46
CA PRO A 194 5.12 1.27 -19.00
C PRO A 194 4.47 0.39 -20.04
N PRO A 195 5.01 -0.81 -20.28
CA PRO A 195 4.39 -1.74 -21.20
C PRO A 195 2.98 -2.10 -20.67
N ASP A 196 1.97 -1.98 -21.50
CA ASP A 196 0.54 -2.27 -21.29
C ASP A 196 -0.17 -1.38 -20.23
N TRP A 197 -0.48 -0.14 -20.63
CA TRP A 197 -1.61 0.60 -20.07
C TRP A 197 -2.92 0.07 -20.61
#